data_c3ef25281b7d7e2068f40ae3ddac805e
#
_entry.id   c3ef25281b7d7e2068f40ae3ddac805e
#
_cell.length_a   1.000
_cell.length_b   1.000
_cell.length_c   1.000
_cell.angle_alpha   90.00
_cell.angle_beta   90.00
_cell.angle_gamma   90.00
#
_symmetry.space_group_name_H-M   'P 1'
#
loop_
_entity.id
_entity.type
_entity.pdbx_description
1 polymer ?
#
loop_
_entity_poly.entity_id
_entity_poly.type
_entity_poly.pdbx_seq_one_letter_code
_entity_poly.pdbx_strand_id
1 'polypeptide(L)'
;IEKAHPDVFNMLLQILEDGRLTDSQGRTVDFKNTIIIMTSNVGARLITEKQSSLGFNSENENAEESEKKDIKELVTGELRKVFRPEFLNRVDDIIVFNKLNKDEIKQIAVKMLKTLENRLDKMNIKISFTDNAISEIADKGFDENYGARPLRRAIQNEIEDPLSEQMLEGKVKDGAVVTCDFADGQFTFTTANAN
;
A
#
# COMPACT_ATOMS: atom_id res chain seq x y z
N ILE A 1 11.37 10.30 -5.76
CA ILE A 1 12.69 10.76 -6.27
C ILE A 1 12.53 11.91 -7.26
N GLU A 2 11.50 11.97 -8.10
CA GLU A 2 11.27 13.02 -9.10
C GLU A 2 11.11 14.42 -8.50
N LYS A 3 10.82 14.50 -7.20
CA LYS A 3 10.69 15.77 -6.46
C LYS A 3 11.97 16.18 -5.72
N ALA A 4 13.03 15.39 -5.84
CA ALA A 4 14.29 15.67 -5.19
C ALA A 4 15.03 16.84 -5.86
N HIS A 5 15.86 17.55 -5.08
CA HIS A 5 16.74 18.56 -5.64
C HIS A 5 17.75 17.92 -6.62
N PRO A 6 18.14 18.61 -7.71
CA PRO A 6 19.10 18.08 -8.68
C PRO A 6 20.39 17.52 -8.08
N ASP A 7 20.90 18.13 -7.02
CA ASP A 7 22.13 17.68 -6.35
C ASP A 7 22.01 16.27 -5.74
N VAL A 8 20.79 15.85 -5.36
CA VAL A 8 20.54 14.49 -4.84
C VAL A 8 20.85 13.45 -5.91
N PHE A 9 20.59 13.74 -7.19
CA PHE A 9 20.91 12.82 -8.29
C PHE A 9 22.42 12.63 -8.44
N ASN A 10 23.22 13.68 -8.25
CA ASN A 10 24.68 13.58 -8.29
C ASN A 10 25.22 12.72 -7.13
N MET A 11 24.62 12.86 -5.94
CA MET A 11 24.96 12.01 -4.78
C MET A 11 24.58 10.55 -5.02
N LEU A 12 23.40 10.31 -5.58
CA LEU A 12 22.94 8.95 -5.92
C LEU A 12 23.81 8.32 -7.01
N LEU A 13 24.23 9.06 -8.03
CA LEU A 13 25.16 8.58 -9.04
C LEU A 13 26.46 8.11 -8.38
N GLN A 14 27.05 8.89 -7.48
CA GLN A 14 28.27 8.49 -6.76
C GLN A 14 28.04 7.19 -5.95
N ILE A 15 26.90 7.05 -5.27
CA ILE A 15 26.56 5.84 -4.53
C ILE A 15 26.42 4.63 -5.46
N LEU A 16 25.67 4.79 -6.57
CA LEU A 16 25.37 3.71 -7.50
C LEU A 16 26.60 3.28 -8.32
N GLU A 17 27.55 4.19 -8.60
CA GLU A 17 28.78 3.90 -9.35
C GLU A 17 29.90 3.39 -8.45
N ASP A 18 30.20 4.13 -7.38
CA ASP A 18 31.38 3.88 -6.56
C ASP A 18 31.05 3.05 -5.30
N GLY A 19 29.77 2.87 -4.97
CA GLY A 19 29.36 2.24 -3.73
C GLY A 19 29.73 3.03 -2.49
N ARG A 20 29.94 4.35 -2.60
CA ARG A 20 30.34 5.23 -1.51
C ARG A 20 29.81 6.65 -1.73
N LEU A 21 29.71 7.39 -0.65
CA LEU A 21 29.39 8.80 -0.68
C LEU A 21 30.46 9.56 0.15
N THR A 22 31.02 10.62 -0.44
CA THR A 22 31.97 11.50 0.25
C THR A 22 31.28 12.81 0.58
N ASP A 23 31.30 13.20 1.87
CA ASP A 23 30.72 14.46 2.32
C ASP A 23 31.66 15.67 2.03
N SER A 24 31.13 16.87 2.29
CA SER A 24 31.88 18.13 2.10
C SER A 24 33.13 18.27 2.98
N GLN A 25 33.29 17.41 4.01
CA GLN A 25 34.46 17.38 4.90
C GLN A 25 35.46 16.29 4.51
N GLY A 26 35.24 15.59 3.37
CA GLY A 26 36.10 14.53 2.88
C GLY A 26 35.89 13.17 3.57
N ARG A 27 34.85 13.02 4.41
CA ARG A 27 34.52 11.74 5.05
C ARG A 27 33.79 10.87 4.08
N THR A 28 34.16 9.61 3.98
CA THR A 28 33.57 8.64 3.05
C THR A 28 32.70 7.64 3.82
N VAL A 29 31.47 7.45 3.35
CA VAL A 29 30.51 6.45 3.83
C VAL A 29 30.41 5.34 2.79
N ASP A 30 30.51 4.08 3.21
CA ASP A 30 30.42 2.89 2.34
C ASP A 30 28.97 2.43 2.17
N PHE A 31 28.53 2.28 0.92
CA PHE A 31 27.23 1.80 0.51
C PHE A 31 27.27 0.46 -0.25
N LYS A 32 28.43 -0.22 -0.34
CA LYS A 32 28.60 -1.45 -1.13
C LYS A 32 27.67 -2.58 -0.70
N ASN A 33 27.31 -2.63 0.58
CA ASN A 33 26.43 -3.64 1.15
C ASN A 33 25.03 -3.12 1.43
N THR A 34 24.55 -2.16 0.64
CA THR A 34 23.22 -1.57 0.78
C THR A 34 22.35 -1.82 -0.45
N ILE A 35 21.04 -1.85 -0.24
CA ILE A 35 20.05 -1.83 -1.31
C ILE A 35 19.45 -0.42 -1.34
N ILE A 36 19.54 0.25 -2.48
CA ILE A 36 18.97 1.58 -2.68
C ILE A 36 17.60 1.41 -3.33
N ILE A 37 16.56 1.81 -2.63
CA ILE A 37 15.18 1.79 -3.13
C ILE A 37 14.70 3.22 -3.33
N MET A 38 14.27 3.52 -4.53
CA MET A 38 13.73 4.83 -4.92
C MET A 38 12.27 4.66 -5.36
N THR A 39 11.40 5.54 -4.90
CA THR A 39 9.99 5.56 -5.31
C THR A 39 9.71 6.77 -6.18
N SER A 40 8.86 6.60 -7.19
CA SER A 40 8.44 7.67 -8.10
C SER A 40 6.97 7.52 -8.47
N ASN A 41 6.34 8.66 -8.78
CA ASN A 41 4.96 8.72 -9.28
C ASN A 41 4.90 9.08 -10.78
N VAL A 42 6.04 9.04 -11.46
CA VAL A 42 6.13 9.31 -12.91
C VAL A 42 5.39 8.21 -13.67
N GLY A 43 4.55 8.62 -14.63
CA GLY A 43 3.75 7.69 -15.44
C GLY A 43 2.47 7.17 -14.77
N ALA A 44 2.17 7.51 -13.52
CA ALA A 44 0.97 7.03 -12.82
C ALA A 44 -0.34 7.33 -13.57
N ARG A 45 -0.44 8.49 -14.25
CA ARG A 45 -1.60 8.83 -15.07
C ARG A 45 -1.80 7.90 -16.25
N LEU A 46 -0.72 7.49 -16.92
CA LEU A 46 -0.78 6.58 -18.06
C LEU A 46 -1.28 5.20 -17.67
N ILE A 47 -0.90 4.71 -16.49
CA ILE A 47 -1.41 3.46 -15.93
C ILE A 47 -2.91 3.54 -15.72
N THR A 48 -3.39 4.67 -15.17
CA THR A 48 -4.81 4.89 -14.89
C THR A 48 -5.64 5.01 -16.18
N GLU A 49 -5.17 5.78 -17.16
CA GLU A 49 -5.88 6.03 -18.42
C GLU A 49 -5.95 4.78 -19.30
N LYS A 50 -4.85 4.02 -19.40
CA LYS A 50 -4.80 2.80 -20.23
C LYS A 50 -5.70 1.70 -19.68
N GLN A 51 -5.69 1.48 -18.38
CA GLN A 51 -6.57 0.48 -17.74
C GLN A 51 -8.07 0.86 -17.80
N SER A 52 -8.40 2.15 -17.86
CA SER A 52 -9.77 2.62 -18.04
C SER A 52 -10.28 2.43 -19.46
N SER A 53 -9.40 2.44 -20.47
CA SER A 53 -9.78 2.30 -21.89
C SER A 53 -9.92 0.85 -22.35
N LEU A 54 -9.30 -0.08 -21.66
CA LEU A 54 -9.35 -1.52 -21.94
C LEU A 54 -10.33 -2.16 -20.95
N GLY A 55 -11.62 -1.93 -21.13
CA GLY A 55 -12.65 -2.49 -20.24
C GLY A 55 -12.38 -3.93 -19.82
N PHE A 56 -12.73 -4.29 -18.59
CA PHE A 56 -12.52 -5.53 -17.81
C PHE A 56 -12.92 -6.85 -18.51
N ASN A 57 -12.44 -7.13 -19.73
CA ASN A 57 -12.77 -8.34 -20.47
C ASN A 57 -11.53 -8.96 -21.14
N SER A 58 -10.61 -9.49 -20.35
CA SER A 58 -9.72 -10.51 -20.89
C SER A 58 -9.42 -11.56 -19.82
N GLU A 59 -10.15 -12.66 -19.87
CA GLU A 59 -9.92 -13.91 -19.12
C GLU A 59 -8.72 -14.71 -19.64
N ASN A 60 -7.79 -14.09 -20.38
CA ASN A 60 -6.62 -14.75 -20.93
C ASN A 60 -5.34 -14.27 -20.26
N GLU A 61 -4.63 -15.15 -19.56
CA GLU A 61 -3.32 -14.89 -18.95
C GLU A 61 -2.30 -14.26 -19.90
N ASN A 62 -2.32 -14.65 -21.19
CA ASN A 62 -1.45 -14.07 -22.23
C ASN A 62 -1.75 -12.60 -22.56
N ALA A 63 -2.99 -12.14 -22.34
CA ALA A 63 -3.38 -10.75 -22.53
C ALA A 63 -2.86 -9.88 -21.38
N GLU A 64 -2.91 -10.39 -20.14
CA GLU A 64 -2.39 -9.69 -18.96
C GLU A 64 -0.87 -9.48 -18.99
N GLU A 65 -0.11 -10.47 -19.46
CA GLU A 65 1.34 -10.33 -19.59
C GLU A 65 1.72 -9.31 -20.67
N SER A 66 0.98 -9.29 -21.78
CA SER A 66 1.18 -8.31 -22.84
C SER A 66 0.87 -6.89 -22.35
N GLU A 67 -0.23 -6.71 -21.62
CA GLU A 67 -0.61 -5.42 -21.03
C GLU A 67 0.43 -4.92 -20.02
N LYS A 68 0.92 -5.78 -19.15
CA LYS A 68 1.98 -5.43 -18.16
C LYS A 68 3.24 -4.96 -18.87
N LYS A 69 3.62 -5.60 -19.96
CA LYS A 69 4.79 -5.23 -20.78
C LYS A 69 4.61 -3.86 -21.43
N ASP A 70 3.47 -3.63 -22.04
CA ASP A 70 3.12 -2.36 -22.68
C ASP A 70 3.10 -1.20 -21.67
N ILE A 71 2.54 -1.42 -20.46
CA ILE A 71 2.53 -0.42 -19.41
C ILE A 71 3.96 -0.13 -18.94
N LYS A 72 4.79 -1.15 -18.77
CA LYS A 72 6.22 -0.98 -18.41
C LYS A 72 6.98 -0.16 -19.46
N GLU A 73 6.74 -0.40 -20.75
CA GLU A 73 7.36 0.37 -21.83
C GLU A 73 6.92 1.84 -21.82
N LEU A 74 5.63 2.11 -21.66
CA LEU A 74 5.09 3.47 -21.56
C LEU A 74 5.66 4.23 -20.37
N VAL A 75 5.66 3.61 -19.17
CA VAL A 75 6.21 4.23 -17.96
C VAL A 75 7.71 4.47 -18.11
N THR A 76 8.45 3.53 -18.71
CA THR A 76 9.88 3.70 -18.99
C THR A 76 10.13 4.86 -19.94
N GLY A 77 9.25 5.05 -20.94
CA GLY A 77 9.29 6.22 -21.83
C GLY A 77 9.14 7.54 -21.10
N GLU A 78 8.22 7.61 -20.11
CA GLU A 78 8.06 8.81 -19.28
C GLU A 78 9.25 9.05 -18.34
N LEU A 79 9.79 7.99 -17.75
CA LEU A 79 10.99 8.10 -16.92
C LEU A 79 12.17 8.71 -17.67
N ARG A 80 12.35 8.37 -18.94
CA ARG A 80 13.40 8.94 -19.81
C ARG A 80 13.23 10.44 -20.11
N LYS A 81 12.02 10.97 -19.95
CA LYS A 81 11.77 12.43 -20.10
C LYS A 81 12.10 13.20 -18.82
N VAL A 82 12.03 12.54 -17.67
CA VAL A 82 12.21 13.16 -16.34
C VAL A 82 13.63 12.98 -15.81
N PHE A 83 14.19 11.81 -16.02
CA PHE A 83 15.50 11.44 -15.50
C PHE A 83 16.56 11.38 -16.59
N ARG A 84 17.78 11.79 -16.26
CA ARG A 84 18.90 11.72 -17.18
C ARG A 84 19.23 10.27 -17.53
N PRO A 85 19.62 9.99 -18.80
CA PRO A 85 19.97 8.64 -19.22
C PRO A 85 21.08 7.99 -18.38
N GLU A 86 22.08 8.76 -17.97
CA GLU A 86 23.17 8.30 -17.12
C GLU A 86 22.68 7.76 -15.77
N PHE A 87 21.64 8.39 -15.19
CA PHE A 87 21.03 7.95 -13.94
C PHE A 87 20.22 6.67 -14.13
N LEU A 88 19.37 6.62 -15.16
CA LEU A 88 18.54 5.44 -15.44
C LEU A 88 19.38 4.21 -15.79
N ASN A 89 20.54 4.38 -16.42
CA ASN A 89 21.46 3.28 -16.75
C ASN A 89 22.17 2.68 -15.52
N ARG A 90 22.09 3.33 -14.36
CA ARG A 90 22.66 2.84 -13.08
C ARG A 90 21.61 2.19 -12.17
N VAL A 91 20.34 2.25 -12.57
CA VAL A 91 19.25 1.56 -11.86
C VAL A 91 19.20 0.12 -12.37
N ASP A 92 19.35 -0.84 -11.47
CA ASP A 92 19.38 -2.27 -11.83
C ASP A 92 18.02 -2.77 -12.32
N ASP A 93 16.91 -2.34 -11.68
CA ASP A 93 15.56 -2.75 -12.08
C ASP A 93 14.53 -1.64 -11.83
N ILE A 94 13.52 -1.60 -12.71
CA ILE A 94 12.38 -0.69 -12.64
C ILE A 94 11.11 -1.54 -12.45
N ILE A 95 10.57 -1.47 -11.24
CA ILE A 95 9.34 -2.18 -10.88
C ILE A 95 8.15 -1.24 -11.05
N VAL A 96 7.24 -1.59 -11.93
CA VAL A 96 5.99 -0.85 -12.14
C VAL A 96 4.88 -1.52 -11.34
N PHE A 97 4.25 -0.77 -10.44
CA PHE A 97 3.09 -1.24 -9.68
C PHE A 97 1.80 -0.96 -10.47
N ASN A 98 0.99 -1.99 -10.64
CA ASN A 98 -0.32 -1.87 -11.25
C ASN A 98 -1.36 -1.33 -10.26
N LYS A 99 -2.54 -0.94 -10.79
CA LYS A 99 -3.72 -0.70 -9.94
C LYS A 99 -4.09 -2.00 -9.20
N LEU A 100 -4.53 -1.82 -7.98
CA LEU A 100 -5.06 -2.92 -7.18
C LEU A 100 -6.47 -3.29 -7.65
N ASN A 101 -6.75 -4.57 -7.80
CA ASN A 101 -8.09 -5.09 -8.02
C ASN A 101 -8.85 -5.26 -6.69
N LYS A 102 -10.15 -5.58 -6.75
CA LYS A 102 -10.99 -5.74 -5.56
C LYS A 102 -10.50 -6.84 -4.61
N ASP A 103 -10.02 -7.95 -5.15
CA ASP A 103 -9.53 -9.06 -4.34
C ASP A 103 -8.23 -8.71 -3.61
N GLU A 104 -7.35 -7.96 -4.27
CA GLU A 104 -6.11 -7.45 -3.65
C GLU A 104 -6.42 -6.42 -2.55
N ILE A 105 -7.42 -5.55 -2.76
CA ILE A 105 -7.90 -4.62 -1.72
C ILE A 105 -8.44 -5.39 -0.52
N LYS A 106 -9.24 -6.45 -0.76
CA LYS A 106 -9.76 -7.31 0.31
C LYS A 106 -8.61 -7.99 1.09
N GLN A 107 -7.58 -8.47 0.41
CA GLN A 107 -6.40 -9.05 1.06
C GLN A 107 -5.63 -8.00 1.90
N ILE A 108 -5.54 -6.75 1.42
CA ILE A 108 -4.93 -5.65 2.17
C ILE A 108 -5.77 -5.34 3.42
N ALA A 109 -7.10 -5.28 3.28
CA ALA A 109 -8.00 -5.10 4.42
C ALA A 109 -7.78 -6.16 5.50
N VAL A 110 -7.73 -7.45 5.12
CA VAL A 110 -7.45 -8.57 6.04
C VAL A 110 -6.12 -8.38 6.77
N LYS A 111 -5.04 -7.99 6.06
CA LYS A 111 -3.73 -7.73 6.70
C LYS A 111 -3.77 -6.57 7.68
N MET A 112 -4.50 -5.50 7.36
CA MET A 112 -4.65 -4.35 8.24
C MET A 112 -5.50 -4.69 9.48
N LEU A 113 -6.61 -5.41 9.30
CA LEU A 113 -7.45 -5.91 10.38
C LEU A 113 -6.68 -6.88 11.29
N LYS A 114 -5.81 -7.72 10.73
CA LYS A 114 -4.92 -8.58 11.51
C LYS A 114 -3.95 -7.79 12.39
N THR A 115 -3.49 -6.64 11.91
CA THR A 115 -2.66 -5.74 12.72
C THR A 115 -3.46 -5.16 13.91
N LEU A 116 -4.74 -4.84 13.69
CA LEU A 116 -5.65 -4.40 14.75
C LEU A 116 -5.93 -5.52 15.75
N GLU A 117 -6.21 -6.75 15.29
CA GLU A 117 -6.35 -7.93 16.15
C GLU A 117 -5.14 -8.10 17.08
N ASN A 118 -3.92 -8.07 16.51
CA ASN A 118 -2.68 -8.22 17.28
C ASN A 118 -2.47 -7.08 18.30
N ARG A 119 -2.99 -5.89 18.03
CA ARG A 119 -2.93 -4.76 18.96
C ARG A 119 -3.91 -4.94 20.12
N LEU A 120 -5.13 -5.38 19.83
CA LEU A 120 -6.17 -5.65 20.85
C LEU A 120 -5.83 -6.88 21.70
N ASP A 121 -5.21 -7.90 21.12
CA ASP A 121 -4.74 -9.09 21.85
C ASP A 121 -3.73 -8.72 22.96
N LYS A 122 -2.86 -7.73 22.72
CA LYS A 122 -1.96 -7.17 23.74
C LYS A 122 -2.71 -6.45 24.87
N MET A 123 -3.95 -6.07 24.63
CA MET A 123 -4.87 -5.49 25.62
C MET A 123 -5.82 -6.56 26.18
N ASN A 124 -5.50 -7.84 25.98
CA ASN A 124 -6.32 -8.99 26.40
C ASN A 124 -7.75 -8.97 25.83
N ILE A 125 -7.96 -8.35 24.66
CA ILE A 125 -9.23 -8.33 23.94
C ILE A 125 -9.04 -9.10 22.64
N LYS A 126 -9.84 -10.13 22.42
CA LYS A 126 -9.84 -10.89 21.17
C LYS A 126 -10.92 -10.36 20.24
N ILE A 127 -10.57 -10.03 19.02
CA ILE A 127 -11.52 -9.62 17.99
C ILE A 127 -11.42 -10.56 16.78
N SER A 128 -12.56 -10.83 16.16
CA SER A 128 -12.67 -11.52 14.88
C SER A 128 -13.59 -10.74 13.96
N PHE A 129 -13.39 -10.89 12.65
CA PHE A 129 -14.17 -10.19 11.62
C PHE A 129 -14.87 -11.22 10.74
N THR A 130 -16.15 -11.00 10.45
CA THR A 130 -16.86 -11.80 9.47
C THR A 130 -16.46 -11.45 8.05
N ASP A 131 -16.73 -12.34 7.09
CA ASP A 131 -16.48 -12.07 5.67
C ASP A 131 -17.27 -10.85 5.16
N ASN A 132 -18.47 -10.60 5.70
CA ASN A 132 -19.28 -9.43 5.38
C ASN A 132 -18.57 -8.14 5.85
N ALA A 133 -18.10 -8.11 7.09
CA ALA A 133 -17.35 -6.97 7.62
C ALA A 133 -16.07 -6.69 6.82
N ILE A 134 -15.33 -7.75 6.46
CA ILE A 134 -14.11 -7.62 5.65
C ILE A 134 -14.43 -7.07 4.25
N SER A 135 -15.47 -7.57 3.61
CA SER A 135 -15.87 -7.14 2.26
C SER A 135 -16.32 -5.69 2.25
N GLU A 136 -17.16 -5.31 3.20
CA GLU A 136 -17.67 -3.95 3.32
C GLU A 136 -16.57 -2.93 3.62
N ILE A 137 -15.65 -3.25 4.54
CA ILE A 137 -14.55 -2.35 4.84
C ILE A 137 -13.59 -2.21 3.66
N ALA A 138 -13.41 -3.26 2.85
CA ALA A 138 -12.64 -3.21 1.63
C ALA A 138 -13.30 -2.31 0.58
N ASP A 139 -14.62 -2.41 0.40
CA ASP A 139 -15.38 -1.58 -0.54
C ASP A 139 -15.40 -0.09 -0.10
N LYS A 140 -15.63 0.19 1.19
CA LYS A 140 -15.56 1.56 1.74
C LYS A 140 -14.14 2.15 1.70
N GLY A 141 -13.14 1.30 1.78
CA GLY A 141 -11.72 1.69 1.76
C GLY A 141 -11.10 1.76 0.38
N PHE A 142 -11.85 1.50 -0.68
CA PHE A 142 -11.38 1.57 -2.06
C PHE A 142 -11.76 2.90 -2.73
N ASP A 143 -10.83 3.46 -3.48
CA ASP A 143 -11.05 4.60 -4.38
C ASP A 143 -10.31 4.38 -5.68
N GLU A 144 -10.97 4.64 -6.81
CA GLU A 144 -10.40 4.39 -8.14
C GLU A 144 -9.09 5.16 -8.42
N ASN A 145 -8.93 6.34 -7.81
CA ASN A 145 -7.75 7.19 -8.00
C ASN A 145 -6.68 6.97 -6.93
N TYR A 146 -7.12 6.69 -5.69
CA TYR A 146 -6.24 6.58 -4.52
C TYR A 146 -5.97 5.12 -4.10
N GLY A 147 -6.63 4.15 -4.75
CA GLY A 147 -6.48 2.72 -4.45
C GLY A 147 -6.89 2.38 -3.02
N ALA A 148 -6.01 1.70 -2.28
CA ALA A 148 -6.22 1.30 -0.89
C ALA A 148 -5.89 2.39 0.16
N ARG A 149 -5.51 3.60 -0.24
CA ARG A 149 -5.14 4.66 0.72
C ARG A 149 -6.26 5.03 1.69
N PRO A 150 -7.55 5.11 1.28
CA PRO A 150 -8.64 5.41 2.18
C PRO A 150 -8.92 4.28 3.19
N LEU A 151 -8.47 3.06 2.94
CA LEU A 151 -8.76 1.87 3.74
C LEU A 151 -8.37 2.03 5.21
N ARG A 152 -7.23 2.66 5.48
CA ARG A 152 -6.79 2.93 6.85
C ARG A 152 -7.78 3.82 7.60
N ARG A 153 -8.28 4.88 6.94
CA ARG A 153 -9.25 5.80 7.51
C ARG A 153 -10.61 5.11 7.68
N ALA A 154 -11.01 4.28 6.71
CA ALA A 154 -12.23 3.49 6.82
C ALA A 154 -12.18 2.55 8.03
N ILE A 155 -11.10 1.80 8.22
CA ILE A 155 -10.91 0.93 9.40
C ILE A 155 -10.96 1.75 10.69
N GLN A 156 -10.29 2.91 10.72
CA GLN A 156 -10.30 3.77 11.90
C GLN A 156 -11.72 4.23 12.24
N ASN A 157 -12.40 4.86 11.29
CA ASN A 157 -13.71 5.47 11.54
C ASN A 157 -14.83 4.44 11.79
N GLU A 158 -14.82 3.32 11.06
CA GLU A 158 -15.91 2.35 11.08
C GLU A 158 -15.72 1.24 12.12
N ILE A 159 -14.49 1.00 12.53
CA ILE A 159 -14.16 -0.12 13.43
C ILE A 159 -13.45 0.35 14.70
N GLU A 160 -12.29 1.06 14.58
CA GLU A 160 -11.48 1.40 15.75
C GLU A 160 -12.20 2.41 16.66
N ASP A 161 -12.78 3.47 16.11
CA ASP A 161 -13.45 4.51 16.88
C ASP A 161 -14.72 3.98 17.58
N PRO A 162 -15.67 3.27 16.88
CA PRO A 162 -16.84 2.70 17.55
C PRO A 162 -16.48 1.62 18.58
N LEU A 163 -15.46 0.80 18.34
CA LEU A 163 -14.99 -0.18 19.30
C LEU A 163 -14.43 0.51 20.56
N SER A 164 -13.68 1.59 20.36
CA SER A 164 -13.13 2.38 21.47
C SER A 164 -14.22 3.01 22.32
N GLU A 165 -15.30 3.50 21.70
CA GLU A 165 -16.48 3.99 22.43
C GLU A 165 -17.10 2.89 23.29
N GLN A 166 -17.29 1.68 22.75
CA GLN A 166 -17.82 0.55 23.52
C GLN A 166 -16.90 0.12 24.67
N MET A 167 -15.58 0.25 24.49
CA MET A 167 -14.62 0.02 25.58
C MET A 167 -14.78 1.08 26.70
N LEU A 168 -14.91 2.36 26.33
CA LEU A 168 -15.13 3.45 27.29
C LEU A 168 -16.46 3.32 28.03
N GLU A 169 -17.51 2.86 27.36
CA GLU A 169 -18.81 2.57 27.95
C GLU A 169 -18.83 1.31 28.85
N GLY A 170 -17.73 0.55 28.86
CA GLY A 170 -17.61 -0.70 29.61
C GLY A 170 -18.39 -1.87 29.04
N LYS A 171 -18.82 -1.79 27.76
CA LYS A 171 -19.46 -2.90 27.03
C LYS A 171 -18.43 -3.93 26.59
N VAL A 172 -17.25 -3.49 26.20
CA VAL A 172 -16.08 -4.34 25.88
C VAL A 172 -15.08 -4.18 27.03
N LYS A 173 -14.86 -5.25 27.79
CA LYS A 173 -13.98 -5.28 28.96
C LYS A 173 -12.72 -6.10 28.69
N ASP A 174 -11.79 -6.02 29.60
CA ASP A 174 -10.62 -6.90 29.64
C ASP A 174 -11.05 -8.38 29.59
N GLY A 175 -10.40 -9.19 28.78
CA GLY A 175 -10.76 -10.59 28.52
C GLY A 175 -11.93 -10.80 27.56
N ALA A 176 -12.51 -9.76 26.98
CA ALA A 176 -13.65 -9.88 26.07
C ALA A 176 -13.27 -10.57 24.75
N VAL A 177 -14.21 -11.35 24.21
CA VAL A 177 -14.16 -11.87 22.86
C VAL A 177 -15.21 -11.14 22.02
N VAL A 178 -14.76 -10.39 21.03
CA VAL A 178 -15.61 -9.52 20.18
C VAL A 178 -15.69 -10.11 18.79
N THR A 179 -16.88 -10.12 18.20
CA THR A 179 -17.07 -10.40 16.78
C THR A 179 -17.59 -9.15 16.10
N CYS A 180 -16.85 -8.66 15.12
CA CYS A 180 -17.26 -7.55 14.28
C CYS A 180 -17.94 -8.10 13.02
N ASP A 181 -19.19 -7.70 12.79
CA ASP A 181 -19.96 -8.06 11.60
C ASP A 181 -20.51 -6.79 10.92
N PHE A 182 -20.93 -6.94 9.66
CA PHE A 182 -21.65 -5.90 8.94
C PHE A 182 -23.04 -6.41 8.59
N ALA A 183 -24.06 -5.81 9.20
CA ALA A 183 -25.46 -6.14 9.00
C ALA A 183 -26.32 -4.87 9.03
N ASP A 184 -27.39 -4.85 8.25
CA ASP A 184 -28.34 -3.73 8.19
C ASP A 184 -27.71 -2.36 7.89
N GLY A 185 -26.62 -2.36 7.11
CA GLY A 185 -25.94 -1.15 6.68
C GLY A 185 -24.97 -0.54 7.72
N GLN A 186 -24.65 -1.26 8.80
CA GLN A 186 -23.75 -0.79 9.86
C GLN A 186 -22.82 -1.89 10.38
N PHE A 187 -21.67 -1.48 10.91
CA PHE A 187 -20.80 -2.38 11.65
C PHE A 187 -21.33 -2.60 13.04
N THR A 188 -21.40 -3.86 13.44
CA THR A 188 -21.90 -4.29 14.75
C THR A 188 -20.83 -5.07 15.49
N PHE A 189 -20.78 -4.92 16.81
CA PHE A 189 -19.82 -5.59 17.69
C PHE A 189 -20.57 -6.42 18.71
N THR A 190 -20.48 -7.74 18.58
CA THR A 190 -21.09 -8.68 19.53
C THR A 190 -20.01 -9.16 20.49
N THR A 191 -20.25 -8.98 21.78
CA THR A 191 -19.30 -9.36 22.83
C THR A 191 -19.76 -10.66 23.48
N ALA A 192 -18.92 -11.68 23.46
CA ALA A 192 -19.07 -12.85 24.30
C ALA A 192 -18.17 -12.68 25.54
N ASN A 193 -18.73 -12.81 26.74
CA ASN A 193 -17.91 -12.86 27.94
C ASN A 193 -17.11 -14.18 27.92
N ALA A 194 -15.80 -14.09 28.06
CA ALA A 194 -15.01 -15.27 28.36
C ALA A 194 -15.44 -15.79 29.75
N ASN A 195 -16.02 -16.98 29.78
CA ASN A 195 -16.31 -17.70 31.03
C ASN A 195 -15.00 -18.09 31.71
#